data_0a2e7ec98a3ad9d0c9eb2fd369b2300e
#
_entry.id   0a2e7ec98a3ad9d0c9eb2fd369b2300e
#
_cell.length_a   1.000
_cell.length_b   1.000
_cell.length_c   1.000
_cell.angle_alpha   90.00
_cell.angle_beta   90.00
_cell.angle_gamma   90.00
#
_symmetry.space_group_name_H-M   'P 1'
#
loop_
_entity.id
_entity.type
_entity.pdbx_description
1 polymer ?
#
loop_
_entity_poly.entity_id
_entity_poly.type
_entity_poly.pdbx_seq_one_letter_code
_entity_poly.pdbx_strand_id
1 'polypeptide(L)' 'MANTYTAVTKQDGGWWIGWIEEVPGVNCQERTHDELVASLRTTLAEAIELNRQDALGAAAPDYTEELVTV' A
#
# COMPACT_ATOMS: atom_id res chain seq x y z
N MET A 1 -2.96 11.42 11.35
CA MET A 1 -4.20 10.75 11.00
C MET A 1 -3.93 9.29 10.65
N ALA A 2 -4.60 8.41 11.33
CA ALA A 2 -4.45 6.99 11.03
C ALA A 2 -5.22 6.66 9.77
N ASN A 3 -4.54 6.03 8.83
CA ASN A 3 -5.15 5.57 7.59
C ASN A 3 -5.26 4.05 7.63
N THR A 4 -6.45 3.57 7.38
CA THR A 4 -6.71 2.14 7.34
C THR A 4 -6.92 1.71 5.90
N TYR A 5 -6.27 0.64 5.53
CA TYR A 5 -6.35 0.09 4.18
C TYR A 5 -6.87 -1.35 4.25
N THR A 6 -7.43 -1.80 3.15
CA THR A 6 -8.05 -3.11 3.07
C THR A 6 -7.16 -4.08 2.30
N ALA A 7 -6.73 -5.13 2.97
CA ALA A 7 -6.00 -6.21 2.33
C ALA A 7 -6.98 -7.30 1.90
N VAL A 8 -6.86 -7.74 0.66
CA VAL A 8 -7.53 -8.93 0.15
C VAL A 8 -6.51 -10.05 0.18
N THR A 9 -6.81 -11.12 0.88
CA THR A 9 -5.90 -12.26 1.00
C THR A 9 -6.61 -13.53 0.56
N LYS A 10 -5.86 -14.41 -0.07
CA LYS A 10 -6.38 -15.73 -0.45
C LYS A 10 -5.27 -16.76 -0.47
N GLN A 11 -5.64 -17.99 -0.26
CA GLN A 11 -4.73 -19.11 -0.38
C GLN A 11 -4.79 -19.65 -1.82
N ASP A 12 -3.62 -19.87 -2.41
CA ASP A 12 -3.48 -20.36 -3.77
C ASP A 12 -2.41 -21.46 -3.77
N GLY A 13 -2.84 -22.71 -3.69
CA GLY A 13 -1.93 -23.83 -3.55
C GLY A 13 -1.16 -23.73 -2.23
N GLY A 14 0.17 -23.81 -2.32
CA GLY A 14 1.04 -23.70 -1.15
C GLY A 14 1.40 -22.26 -0.76
N TRP A 15 0.73 -21.29 -1.37
CA TRP A 15 1.03 -19.87 -1.17
C TRP A 15 -0.16 -19.11 -0.61
N TRP A 16 0.15 -18.08 0.18
CA TRP A 16 -0.80 -17.02 0.51
C TRP A 16 -0.48 -15.83 -0.36
N ILE A 17 -1.46 -15.34 -1.08
CA ILE A 17 -1.31 -14.15 -1.93
C ILE A 17 -2.27 -13.07 -1.46
N GLY A 18 -1.87 -11.83 -1.68
CA GLY A 18 -2.73 -10.72 -1.29
C GLY A 18 -2.34 -9.41 -1.92
N TRP A 19 -3.25 -8.47 -1.83
CA TRP A 19 -3.05 -7.11 -2.37
C TRP A 19 -3.86 -6.12 -1.55
N ILE A 20 -3.61 -4.84 -1.79
CA ILE A 20 -4.31 -3.75 -1.11
C ILE A 20 -5.31 -3.14 -2.08
N GLU A 21 -6.58 -3.11 -1.69
CA GLU A 21 -7.65 -2.59 -2.56
C GLU A 21 -7.42 -1.15 -2.99
N GLU A 22 -7.05 -0.30 -2.03
CA GLU A 22 -6.97 1.15 -2.23
C GLU A 22 -5.68 1.60 -2.94
N VAL A 23 -4.68 0.75 -3.01
CA VAL A 23 -3.37 1.12 -3.57
C VAL A 23 -2.95 0.09 -4.61
N PRO A 24 -3.23 0.34 -5.90
CA PRO A 24 -2.83 -0.57 -6.97
C PRO A 24 -1.32 -0.83 -6.98
N GLY A 25 -0.95 -2.05 -7.32
CA GLY A 25 0.46 -2.43 -7.41
C GLY A 25 1.06 -2.97 -6.11
N VAL A 26 0.37 -2.85 -4.99
CA VAL A 26 0.82 -3.45 -3.74
C VAL A 26 0.27 -4.86 -3.66
N ASN A 27 1.12 -5.84 -3.95
CA ASN A 27 0.76 -7.25 -3.87
C ASN A 27 1.96 -8.06 -3.39
N CYS A 28 1.69 -9.11 -2.64
CA CYS A 28 2.70 -9.96 -2.02
C CYS A 28 2.29 -11.42 -2.06
N GLN A 29 3.27 -12.28 -1.87
CA GLN A 29 3.10 -13.72 -1.84
C GLN A 29 4.01 -14.27 -0.76
N GLU A 30 3.46 -15.03 0.17
CA GLU A 30 4.20 -15.61 1.27
C GLU A 30 3.69 -17.03 1.58
N ARG A 31 4.42 -17.76 2.40
CA ARG A 31 4.04 -19.13 2.76
C ARG A 31 2.96 -19.20 3.82
N THR A 32 2.83 -18.20 4.67
CA THR A 32 1.83 -18.15 5.72
C THR A 32 1.03 -16.86 5.66
N HIS A 33 -0.17 -16.90 6.23
CA HIS A 33 -1.04 -15.72 6.30
C HIS A 33 -0.38 -14.57 7.08
N ASP A 34 0.24 -14.88 8.22
CA ASP A 34 0.86 -13.85 9.05
C ASP A 34 2.04 -13.19 8.35
N GLU A 35 2.86 -13.98 7.65
CA GLU A 35 3.94 -13.43 6.84
C GLU A 35 3.42 -12.54 5.71
N LEU A 36 2.30 -12.94 5.08
CA LEU A 36 1.67 -12.15 4.04
C LEU A 36 1.22 -10.79 4.56
N VAL A 37 0.53 -10.76 5.70
CA VAL A 37 0.05 -9.51 6.29
C VAL A 37 1.22 -8.60 6.64
N ALA A 38 2.29 -9.15 7.20
CA ALA A 38 3.50 -8.38 7.51
C ALA A 38 4.14 -7.79 6.25
N SER A 39 4.26 -8.60 5.19
CA SER A 39 4.81 -8.14 3.90
C SER A 39 3.95 -7.05 3.27
N LEU A 40 2.63 -7.21 3.29
CA LEU A 40 1.71 -6.21 2.76
C LEU A 40 1.83 -4.89 3.51
N ARG A 41 1.96 -4.95 4.84
CA ARG A 41 2.13 -3.74 5.66
C ARG A 41 3.40 -2.97 5.25
N THR A 42 4.51 -3.66 5.13
CA THR A 42 5.79 -3.06 4.75
C THR A 42 5.74 -2.49 3.34
N THR A 43 5.26 -3.28 2.39
CA THR A 43 5.18 -2.87 0.98
C THR A 43 4.22 -1.69 0.81
N LEU A 44 3.10 -1.71 1.52
CA LEU A 44 2.13 -0.61 1.50
C LEU A 44 2.76 0.69 2.01
N ALA A 45 3.45 0.63 3.14
CA ALA A 45 4.10 1.80 3.71
C ALA A 45 5.11 2.42 2.74
N GLU A 46 5.90 1.59 2.08
CA GLU A 46 6.87 2.03 1.07
C GLU A 46 6.16 2.65 -0.14
N ALA A 47 5.09 2.01 -0.62
CA ALA A 47 4.34 2.50 -1.78
C ALA A 47 3.68 3.85 -1.50
N ILE A 48 3.11 4.03 -0.32
CA ILE A 48 2.49 5.29 0.08
C ILE A 48 3.53 6.41 0.11
N GLU A 49 4.71 6.15 0.67
CA GLU A 49 5.76 7.16 0.72
C GLU A 49 6.28 7.50 -0.67
N LEU A 50 6.48 6.52 -1.53
CA LEU A 50 6.89 6.76 -2.91
C LEU A 50 5.84 7.57 -3.68
N ASN A 51 4.57 7.24 -3.54
CA ASN A 51 3.48 7.96 -4.19
C ASN A 51 3.44 9.41 -3.71
N ARG A 52 3.65 9.63 -2.41
CA ARG A 52 3.71 10.97 -1.83
C ARG A 52 4.86 11.77 -2.43
N GLN A 53 6.06 11.18 -2.46
CA GLN A 53 7.24 11.83 -3.04
C GLN A 53 7.04 12.16 -4.51
N ASP A 54 6.47 11.25 -5.28
CA ASP A 54 6.18 11.46 -6.69
C ASP A 54 5.20 12.62 -6.89
N ALA A 55 4.15 12.68 -6.08
CA ALA A 55 3.15 13.74 -6.16
C ALA A 55 3.76 15.11 -5.85
N LEU A 56 4.56 15.19 -4.79
CA LEU A 56 5.22 16.45 -4.41
C LEU A 56 6.28 16.86 -5.44
N GLY A 57 7.03 15.89 -5.95
CA GLY A 57 8.04 16.14 -6.99
C GLY A 57 7.43 16.67 -8.27
N ALA A 58 6.28 16.16 -8.66
CA ALA A 58 5.56 16.61 -9.85
C ALA A 58 5.05 18.06 -9.71
N ALA A 59 4.75 18.49 -8.48
CA ALA A 59 4.22 19.82 -8.19
C ALA A 59 5.29 20.84 -7.88
N ALA A 60 6.48 20.40 -7.47
CA ALA A 60 7.56 21.29 -7.03
C ALA A 60 7.95 22.29 -8.14
N PRO A 61 8.43 23.51 -7.77
CA PRO A 61 8.68 23.98 -6.40
C PRO A 61 7.49 24.66 -5.72
N ASP A 62 6.46 25.02 -6.45
CA ASP A 62 5.34 25.82 -5.92
C ASP A 62 4.10 24.94 -5.78
N TYR A 63 3.78 24.58 -4.55
CA TYR A 63 2.58 23.78 -4.29
C TYR A 63 2.08 24.00 -2.86
N THR A 64 0.84 23.60 -2.64
CA THR A 64 0.26 23.49 -1.31
C THR A 64 -0.34 22.08 -1.16
N GLU A 65 -0.28 21.56 0.05
CA GLU A 65 -0.95 20.32 0.37
C GLU A 65 -2.26 20.63 1.06
N GLU A 66 -3.33 19.99 0.62
CA GLU A 66 -4.66 20.18 1.16
C GLU A 66 -5.27 18.82 1.48
N LEU A 67 -5.95 18.73 2.62
CA LEU A 67 -6.65 17.51 3.00
C LEU A 67 -8.02 17.45 2.34
N VAL A 68 -8.31 16.33 1.70
CA VAL A 68 -9.58 16.09 1.04
C VAL A 68 -10.24 14.88 1.70
N THR A 69 -11.45 15.09 2.20
CA THR A 69 -12.23 14.01 2.81
C THR A 69 -13.31 13.54 1.85
N VAL A 70 -13.45 12.24 1.75
CA VAL A 70 -14.43 11.63 0.85
C VAL A 70 -15.62 11.08 1.65
#